data_5a57e187409c1d0e104b8ce10d2c2eb1
#
_entry.id   5a57e187409c1d0e104b8ce10d2c2eb1
#
_cell.length_a   1.000
_cell.length_b   1.000
_cell.length_c   1.000
_cell.angle_alpha   90.00
_cell.angle_beta   90.00
_cell.angle_gamma   90.00
#
_symmetry.space_group_name_H-M   'P 1'
#
loop_
_entity.id
_entity.type
_entity.pdbx_description
1 polymer ?
#
loop_
_entity_poly.entity_id
_entity_poly.type
_entity_poly.pdbx_seq_one_letter_code
_entity_poly.pdbx_strand_id
1 'polypeptide(L)'
;MLRRPTSLPAELASPQKAPRTRDPWLDNVRLVAAILIAVGHFTTPFLKSNNEWVWLWVTLWGFRLPVFVIVAGYFTYTARYSLDKVIAVFRDVALVYVIFQAIASLLAFANTGNWKFDLGSPHMALWFLPALVIWRLLAPLLVRIPHYVIVTTVACLALSTLPYEEQWIARTVAYLPLFVLGVALRGAGLHARLNKPSVRLWAWALILAWFAASLIARAADVKYKRGPFLMRSGLDGEGWELVVELAQRAAILGLGAVLGLSLIAIVPRKRIPVFSALGAGSFTIYLVHPLIYKQLNYWEIYDDYIDSRFDRLFLVFAVVALALALGSAPVRKATRWLTTPKTLIDAVTLRFRAMRAVKSGGQTVSARPVVRKTANATLLSAVETSATSRRPEPKREGADA
;
A
#
# COMPACT_ATOMS: atom_id res chain seq x y z
N MET A 1 -16.21 42.31 -52.78
CA MET A 1 -16.54 42.16 -51.36
C MET A 1 -16.54 40.67 -50.99
N LEU A 2 -15.43 40.15 -50.54
CA LEU A 2 -15.26 38.74 -50.11
C LEU A 2 -15.42 38.68 -48.58
N ARG A 3 -16.45 37.99 -48.10
CA ARG A 3 -16.69 37.76 -46.69
C ARG A 3 -15.66 36.75 -46.15
N ARG A 4 -14.97 37.14 -45.07
CA ARG A 4 -14.10 36.27 -44.26
C ARG A 4 -14.96 35.22 -43.54
N PRO A 5 -14.49 33.95 -43.40
CA PRO A 5 -15.20 32.96 -42.61
C PRO A 5 -15.05 33.26 -41.12
N THR A 6 -16.17 33.23 -40.42
CA THR A 6 -16.33 33.34 -38.99
C THR A 6 -15.56 32.24 -38.25
N SER A 7 -14.77 32.63 -37.27
CA SER A 7 -14.07 31.76 -36.35
C SER A 7 -15.05 30.84 -35.61
N LEU A 8 -14.76 29.53 -35.61
CA LEU A 8 -15.45 28.54 -34.80
C LEU A 8 -15.33 28.85 -33.31
N PRO A 9 -16.38 28.58 -32.49
CA PRO A 9 -16.34 28.85 -31.07
C PRO A 9 -15.35 27.96 -30.36
N ALA A 10 -14.56 28.53 -29.42
CA ALA A 10 -13.56 27.90 -28.60
C ALA A 10 -14.16 27.05 -27.43
N GLU A 11 -15.23 26.31 -27.71
CA GLU A 11 -16.04 25.66 -26.64
C GLU A 11 -16.04 24.14 -26.71
N LEU A 12 -14.88 23.51 -26.86
CA LEU A 12 -14.73 22.04 -26.66
C LEU A 12 -13.34 21.65 -26.14
N ALA A 13 -12.68 22.49 -25.39
CA ALA A 13 -11.55 22.07 -24.58
C ALA A 13 -12.08 21.61 -23.22
N SER A 14 -12.46 20.33 -23.11
CA SER A 14 -12.66 19.71 -21.78
C SER A 14 -11.41 19.99 -20.93
N PRO A 15 -11.53 20.48 -19.70
CA PRO A 15 -10.39 20.79 -18.85
C PRO A 15 -9.56 19.53 -18.67
N GLN A 16 -8.35 19.53 -19.23
CA GLN A 16 -7.37 18.47 -19.00
C GLN A 16 -7.15 18.37 -17.50
N LYS A 17 -7.62 17.28 -16.93
CA LYS A 17 -7.44 16.98 -15.52
C LYS A 17 -5.94 17.00 -15.23
N ALA A 18 -5.47 18.02 -14.51
CA ALA A 18 -4.08 18.17 -14.10
C ALA A 18 -3.56 16.84 -13.54
N PRO A 19 -2.33 16.43 -13.86
CA PRO A 19 -1.78 15.19 -13.36
C PRO A 19 -1.83 15.22 -11.83
N ARG A 20 -2.49 14.24 -11.21
CA ARG A 20 -2.60 14.12 -9.76
C ARG A 20 -1.18 14.05 -9.19
N THR A 21 -0.73 15.11 -8.55
CA THR A 21 0.53 15.11 -7.82
C THR A 21 0.46 14.04 -6.73
N ARG A 22 1.46 13.17 -6.69
CA ARG A 22 1.60 12.14 -5.67
C ARG A 22 1.82 12.80 -4.32
N ASP A 23 1.17 12.27 -3.28
CA ASP A 23 1.33 12.74 -1.91
C ASP A 23 2.58 12.11 -1.26
N PRO A 24 3.66 12.90 -1.05
CA PRO A 24 4.91 12.37 -0.48
C PRO A 24 4.73 11.81 0.93
N TRP A 25 3.84 12.41 1.73
CA TRP A 25 3.57 11.95 3.09
C TRP A 25 3.07 10.50 3.12
N LEU A 26 2.03 10.21 2.33
CA LEU A 26 1.47 8.86 2.30
C LEU A 26 2.42 7.85 1.62
N ASP A 27 3.31 8.30 0.73
CA ASP A 27 4.38 7.45 0.22
C ASP A 27 5.39 7.11 1.34
N ASN A 28 5.76 8.08 2.18
CA ASN A 28 6.61 7.87 3.35
C ASN A 28 5.97 6.89 4.35
N VAL A 29 4.68 7.07 4.68
CA VAL A 29 3.93 6.17 5.58
C VAL A 29 3.94 4.74 5.05
N ARG A 30 3.66 4.56 3.76
CA ARG A 30 3.64 3.24 3.13
C ARG A 30 5.01 2.56 3.13
N LEU A 31 6.10 3.33 2.97
CA LEU A 31 7.44 2.77 3.04
C LEU A 31 7.73 2.21 4.44
N VAL A 32 7.48 3.01 5.48
CA VAL A 32 7.69 2.56 6.86
C VAL A 32 6.88 1.29 7.16
N ALA A 33 5.59 1.30 6.83
CA ALA A 33 4.73 0.15 7.06
C ALA A 33 5.20 -1.09 6.26
N ALA A 34 5.61 -0.93 4.99
CA ALA A 34 6.09 -2.03 4.16
C ALA A 34 7.40 -2.64 4.69
N ILE A 35 8.35 -1.80 5.16
CA ILE A 35 9.58 -2.28 5.81
C ILE A 35 9.24 -3.08 7.05
N LEU A 36 8.38 -2.54 7.93
CA LEU A 36 7.99 -3.21 9.17
C LEU A 36 7.23 -4.53 8.91
N ILE A 37 6.43 -4.60 7.83
CA ILE A 37 5.77 -5.84 7.40
C ILE A 37 6.82 -6.86 6.95
N ALA A 38 7.77 -6.47 6.11
CA ALA A 38 8.83 -7.35 5.63
C ALA A 38 9.65 -7.89 6.83
N VAL A 39 10.14 -7.02 7.71
CA VAL A 39 10.85 -7.42 8.92
C VAL A 39 10.00 -8.39 9.76
N GLY A 40 8.70 -8.11 9.95
CA GLY A 40 7.80 -8.99 10.68
C GLY A 40 7.64 -10.38 10.07
N HIS A 41 7.72 -10.52 8.73
CA HIS A 41 7.67 -11.83 8.07
C HIS A 41 8.99 -12.57 8.18
N PHE A 42 10.12 -11.92 7.92
CA PHE A 42 11.43 -12.55 8.00
C PHE A 42 11.85 -12.95 9.42
N THR A 43 11.28 -12.30 10.45
CA THR A 43 11.51 -12.68 11.86
C THR A 43 10.53 -13.72 12.39
N THR A 44 9.58 -14.21 11.57
CA THR A 44 8.57 -15.20 11.97
C THR A 44 9.18 -16.51 12.50
N PRO A 45 10.27 -17.08 11.93
CA PRO A 45 10.89 -18.30 12.46
C PRO A 45 11.32 -18.18 13.91
N PHE A 46 11.84 -17.01 14.33
CA PHE A 46 12.31 -16.77 15.70
C PHE A 46 11.20 -16.74 16.76
N LEU A 47 9.95 -16.60 16.33
CA LEU A 47 8.80 -16.53 17.27
C LEU A 47 8.45 -17.90 17.89
N LYS A 48 9.02 -18.99 17.40
CA LYS A 48 8.75 -20.34 17.92
C LYS A 48 9.51 -20.61 19.21
N SER A 49 10.70 -20.06 19.37
CA SER A 49 11.65 -20.41 20.42
C SER A 49 12.04 -19.25 21.34
N ASN A 50 11.56 -18.02 21.07
CA ASN A 50 12.06 -16.85 21.79
C ASN A 50 10.98 -15.83 22.13
N ASN A 51 10.67 -15.69 23.41
CA ASN A 51 9.69 -14.74 23.93
C ASN A 51 10.04 -13.27 23.64
N GLU A 52 11.33 -12.93 23.49
CA GLU A 52 11.76 -11.56 23.14
C GLU A 52 11.28 -11.16 21.75
N TRP A 53 11.36 -12.09 20.79
CA TRP A 53 10.88 -11.85 19.43
C TRP A 53 9.35 -11.79 19.38
N VAL A 54 8.65 -12.61 20.17
CA VAL A 54 7.18 -12.52 20.30
C VAL A 54 6.77 -11.17 20.88
N TRP A 55 7.44 -10.73 21.96
CA TRP A 55 7.21 -9.41 22.54
C TRP A 55 7.42 -8.29 21.52
N LEU A 56 8.56 -8.27 20.83
CA LEU A 56 8.86 -7.26 19.81
C LEU A 56 7.84 -7.30 18.67
N TRP A 57 7.46 -8.50 18.24
CA TRP A 57 6.48 -8.70 17.17
C TRP A 57 5.11 -8.11 17.53
N VAL A 58 4.62 -8.34 18.75
CA VAL A 58 3.35 -7.80 19.24
C VAL A 58 3.45 -6.29 19.43
N THR A 59 4.53 -5.80 20.03
CA THR A 59 4.76 -4.36 20.23
C THR A 59 4.74 -3.57 18.93
N LEU A 60 5.31 -4.12 17.86
CA LEU A 60 5.37 -3.47 16.56
C LEU A 60 4.12 -3.74 15.67
N TRP A 61 3.20 -4.60 16.12
CA TRP A 61 2.06 -5.02 15.29
C TRP A 61 1.20 -3.84 14.81
N GLY A 62 0.87 -2.90 15.69
CA GLY A 62 0.02 -1.75 15.38
C GLY A 62 0.59 -0.81 14.32
N PHE A 63 1.90 -0.79 14.16
CA PHE A 63 2.61 0.05 13.18
C PHE A 63 2.77 -0.60 11.79
N ARG A 64 2.33 -1.84 11.62
CA ARG A 64 2.49 -2.63 10.39
C ARG A 64 1.17 -2.74 9.63
N LEU A 65 0.46 -3.85 9.86
CA LEU A 65 -0.76 -4.21 9.15
C LEU A 65 -1.89 -3.18 9.35
N PRO A 66 -2.20 -2.68 10.56
CA PRO A 66 -3.21 -1.66 10.75
C PRO A 66 -2.97 -0.40 9.90
N VAL A 67 -1.74 0.09 9.87
CA VAL A 67 -1.37 1.26 9.02
C VAL A 67 -1.64 0.97 7.55
N PHE A 68 -1.24 -0.20 7.08
CA PHE A 68 -1.41 -0.59 5.66
C PHE A 68 -2.89 -0.66 5.27
N VAL A 69 -3.71 -1.23 6.15
CA VAL A 69 -5.17 -1.34 5.96
C VAL A 69 -5.84 0.03 5.96
N ILE A 70 -5.52 0.90 6.94
CA ILE A 70 -6.06 2.28 7.02
C ILE A 70 -5.70 3.07 5.76
N VAL A 71 -4.45 3.00 5.33
CA VAL A 71 -3.99 3.70 4.11
C VAL A 71 -4.66 3.14 2.85
N ALA A 72 -4.90 1.83 2.77
CA ALA A 72 -5.63 1.22 1.66
C ALA A 72 -7.07 1.74 1.59
N GLY A 73 -7.74 1.87 2.74
CA GLY A 73 -9.06 2.49 2.85
C GLY A 73 -9.06 3.95 2.40
N TYR A 74 -8.08 4.73 2.85
CA TYR A 74 -7.94 6.15 2.47
C TYR A 74 -7.83 6.35 0.95
N PHE A 75 -7.17 5.46 0.23
CA PHE A 75 -7.05 5.54 -1.22
C PHE A 75 -8.25 4.95 -1.99
N THR A 76 -9.24 4.40 -1.29
CA THR A 76 -10.38 3.77 -1.94
C THR A 76 -11.39 4.81 -2.42
N TYR A 77 -11.89 4.61 -3.64
CA TYR A 77 -12.91 5.47 -4.23
C TYR A 77 -14.32 5.03 -3.79
N THR A 78 -15.14 5.97 -3.34
CA THR A 78 -16.46 5.66 -2.75
C THR A 78 -17.63 6.44 -3.37
N ALA A 79 -17.38 7.39 -4.29
CA ALA A 79 -18.42 8.34 -4.71
C ALA A 79 -19.56 7.70 -5.50
N ARG A 80 -19.30 6.78 -6.42
CA ARG A 80 -20.34 6.08 -7.20
C ARG A 80 -19.83 4.73 -7.71
N TYR A 81 -20.72 3.74 -7.77
CA TYR A 81 -20.49 2.54 -8.57
C TYR A 81 -20.45 2.92 -10.06
N SER A 82 -19.41 2.48 -10.75
CA SER A 82 -19.37 2.46 -12.19
C SER A 82 -18.67 1.18 -12.64
N LEU A 83 -19.08 0.63 -13.77
CA LEU A 83 -18.46 -0.57 -14.34
C LEU A 83 -16.95 -0.40 -14.51
N ASP A 84 -16.49 0.78 -14.95
CA ASP A 84 -15.06 1.08 -15.10
C ASP A 84 -14.28 0.96 -13.78
N LYS A 85 -14.91 1.31 -12.64
CA LYS A 85 -14.27 1.20 -11.31
C LYS A 85 -14.20 -0.24 -10.86
N VAL A 86 -15.25 -1.02 -11.09
CA VAL A 86 -15.28 -2.45 -10.81
C VAL A 86 -14.22 -3.16 -11.66
N ILE A 87 -14.19 -2.92 -12.98
CA ILE A 87 -13.17 -3.46 -13.88
C ILE A 87 -11.76 -3.06 -13.41
N ALA A 88 -11.57 -1.82 -12.95
CA ALA A 88 -10.27 -1.37 -12.43
C ALA A 88 -9.86 -2.12 -11.17
N VAL A 89 -10.79 -2.46 -10.25
CA VAL A 89 -10.48 -3.28 -9.06
C VAL A 89 -10.02 -4.67 -9.47
N PHE A 90 -10.75 -5.32 -10.38
CA PHE A 90 -10.37 -6.65 -10.86
C PHE A 90 -9.04 -6.63 -11.61
N ARG A 91 -8.83 -5.67 -12.50
CA ARG A 91 -7.61 -5.55 -13.29
C ARG A 91 -6.39 -5.19 -12.44
N ASP A 92 -6.53 -4.23 -11.49
CA ASP A 92 -5.38 -3.64 -10.78
C ASP A 92 -5.10 -4.36 -9.44
N VAL A 93 -6.01 -5.21 -8.96
CA VAL A 93 -5.85 -5.96 -7.70
C VAL A 93 -6.05 -7.46 -7.88
N ALA A 94 -7.21 -7.91 -8.40
CA ALA A 94 -7.49 -9.33 -8.52
C ALA A 94 -6.53 -10.03 -9.51
N LEU A 95 -6.26 -9.42 -10.67
CA LEU A 95 -5.30 -9.97 -11.64
C LEU A 95 -3.88 -10.02 -11.06
N VAL A 96 -3.47 -9.00 -10.28
CA VAL A 96 -2.18 -9.03 -9.57
C VAL A 96 -2.13 -10.19 -8.57
N TYR A 97 -3.23 -10.43 -7.84
CA TYR A 97 -3.35 -11.58 -6.95
C TYR A 97 -3.12 -12.89 -7.70
N VAL A 98 -3.84 -13.11 -8.81
CA VAL A 98 -3.70 -14.34 -9.62
C VAL A 98 -2.26 -14.54 -10.10
N ILE A 99 -1.63 -13.48 -10.60
CA ILE A 99 -0.23 -13.53 -11.08
C ILE A 99 0.72 -13.93 -9.94
N PHE A 100 0.65 -13.27 -8.79
CA PHE A 100 1.56 -13.55 -7.68
C PHE A 100 1.25 -14.87 -6.98
N GLN A 101 -0.01 -15.30 -6.96
CA GLN A 101 -0.40 -16.63 -6.49
C GLN A 101 0.20 -17.71 -7.39
N ALA A 102 0.16 -17.54 -8.73
CA ALA A 102 0.79 -18.46 -9.67
C ALA A 102 2.32 -18.49 -9.48
N ILE A 103 2.97 -17.33 -9.32
CA ILE A 103 4.42 -17.28 -9.06
C ILE A 103 4.76 -18.01 -7.74
N ALA A 104 3.97 -17.79 -6.68
CA ALA A 104 4.18 -18.44 -5.40
C ALA A 104 3.96 -19.98 -5.49
N SER A 105 2.97 -20.42 -6.28
CA SER A 105 2.74 -21.85 -6.55
C SER A 105 3.86 -22.49 -7.38
N LEU A 106 4.38 -21.78 -8.40
CA LEU A 106 5.55 -22.20 -9.17
C LEU A 106 6.80 -22.31 -8.29
N LEU A 107 7.00 -21.33 -7.40
CA LEU A 107 8.10 -21.36 -6.45
C LEU A 107 8.00 -22.56 -5.51
N ALA A 108 6.82 -22.88 -5.01
CA ALA A 108 6.56 -24.05 -4.18
C ALA A 108 6.82 -25.33 -4.96
N PHE A 109 6.33 -25.43 -6.19
CA PHE A 109 6.56 -26.59 -7.07
C PHE A 109 8.04 -26.82 -7.35
N ALA A 110 8.78 -25.76 -7.66
CA ALA A 110 10.22 -25.86 -7.93
C ALA A 110 11.04 -26.38 -6.73
N ASN A 111 10.59 -26.13 -5.49
CA ASN A 111 11.29 -26.57 -4.29
C ASN A 111 10.75 -27.89 -3.70
N THR A 112 9.49 -28.25 -3.95
CA THR A 112 8.85 -29.43 -3.31
C THR A 112 8.42 -30.52 -4.28
N GLY A 113 8.42 -30.24 -5.58
CA GLY A 113 7.88 -31.14 -6.62
C GLY A 113 6.34 -31.21 -6.64
N ASN A 114 5.64 -30.60 -5.69
CA ASN A 114 4.18 -30.65 -5.57
C ASN A 114 3.53 -29.41 -6.18
N TRP A 115 2.82 -29.60 -7.30
CA TRP A 115 2.05 -28.53 -7.90
C TRP A 115 0.71 -28.34 -7.19
N LYS A 116 0.50 -27.15 -6.61
CA LYS A 116 -0.79 -26.74 -6.07
C LYS A 116 -1.06 -25.29 -6.44
N PHE A 117 -2.07 -25.05 -7.28
CA PHE A 117 -2.56 -23.70 -7.58
C PHE A 117 -3.98 -23.58 -7.05
N ASP A 118 -4.17 -22.75 -6.05
CA ASP A 118 -5.44 -22.57 -5.37
C ASP A 118 -5.65 -21.09 -5.08
N LEU A 119 -6.71 -20.50 -5.63
CA LEU A 119 -7.08 -19.11 -5.40
C LEU A 119 -7.88 -18.94 -4.09
N GLY A 120 -8.43 -19.99 -3.54
CA GLY A 120 -9.13 -19.99 -2.26
C GLY A 120 -8.20 -19.95 -1.05
N SER A 121 -6.95 -20.41 -1.21
CA SER A 121 -5.94 -20.42 -0.13
C SER A 121 -4.73 -19.56 -0.50
N PRO A 122 -4.79 -18.25 -0.28
CA PRO A 122 -3.70 -17.32 -0.63
C PRO A 122 -2.39 -17.64 0.08
N HIS A 123 -1.28 -17.67 -0.67
CA HIS A 123 0.04 -17.81 -0.09
C HIS A 123 0.40 -16.62 0.81
N MET A 124 0.75 -16.89 2.07
CA MET A 124 1.27 -15.92 3.05
C MET A 124 0.57 -14.54 3.03
N ALA A 125 1.34 -13.49 2.70
CA ALA A 125 0.87 -12.10 2.70
C ALA A 125 -0.12 -11.78 1.57
N LEU A 126 -0.26 -12.63 0.55
CA LEU A 126 -1.14 -12.38 -0.59
C LEU A 126 -2.63 -12.32 -0.22
N TRP A 127 -3.02 -12.84 0.95
CA TRP A 127 -4.39 -12.76 1.47
C TRP A 127 -4.98 -11.34 1.46
N PHE A 128 -4.14 -10.33 1.60
CA PHE A 128 -4.58 -8.94 1.61
C PHE A 128 -5.13 -8.47 0.25
N LEU A 129 -4.71 -9.08 -0.86
CA LEU A 129 -5.22 -8.70 -2.18
C LEU A 129 -6.68 -9.10 -2.40
N PRO A 130 -7.11 -10.37 -2.20
CA PRO A 130 -8.53 -10.72 -2.25
C PRO A 130 -9.36 -9.97 -1.20
N ALA A 131 -8.83 -9.76 0.01
CA ALA A 131 -9.48 -8.90 0.99
C ALA A 131 -9.69 -7.47 0.46
N LEU A 132 -8.67 -6.89 -0.17
CA LEU A 132 -8.74 -5.54 -0.75
C LEU A 132 -9.74 -5.46 -1.91
N VAL A 133 -9.91 -6.51 -2.72
CA VAL A 133 -10.96 -6.59 -3.74
C VAL A 133 -12.33 -6.49 -3.07
N ILE A 134 -12.59 -7.33 -2.07
CA ILE A 134 -13.87 -7.35 -1.32
C ILE A 134 -14.13 -5.99 -0.67
N TRP A 135 -13.16 -5.44 0.05
CA TRP A 135 -13.30 -4.15 0.72
C TRP A 135 -13.58 -3.00 -0.24
N ARG A 136 -12.91 -2.96 -1.39
CA ARG A 136 -13.12 -1.91 -2.41
C ARG A 136 -14.48 -2.02 -3.08
N LEU A 137 -15.00 -3.22 -3.24
CA LEU A 137 -16.35 -3.45 -3.77
C LEU A 137 -17.43 -3.11 -2.74
N LEU A 138 -17.18 -3.37 -1.45
CA LEU A 138 -18.12 -3.05 -0.37
C LEU A 138 -18.13 -1.56 0.00
N ALA A 139 -16.99 -0.87 -0.11
CA ALA A 139 -16.85 0.50 0.37
C ALA A 139 -17.93 1.49 -0.11
N PRO A 140 -18.34 1.52 -1.40
CA PRO A 140 -19.40 2.42 -1.86
C PRO A 140 -20.80 2.11 -1.29
N LEU A 141 -21.02 0.89 -0.81
CA LEU A 141 -22.26 0.49 -0.13
C LEU A 141 -22.18 0.91 1.35
N LEU A 142 -21.09 0.59 2.02
CA LEU A 142 -20.91 0.85 3.44
C LEU A 142 -21.01 2.34 3.76
N VAL A 143 -20.41 3.22 2.96
CA VAL A 143 -20.45 4.68 3.22
C VAL A 143 -21.85 5.31 3.11
N ARG A 144 -22.85 4.58 2.63
CA ARG A 144 -24.26 5.01 2.60
C ARG A 144 -24.99 4.76 3.93
N ILE A 145 -24.43 3.92 4.79
CA ILE A 145 -25.01 3.59 6.09
C ILE A 145 -24.67 4.72 7.06
N PRO A 146 -25.63 5.29 7.81
CA PRO A 146 -25.31 6.23 8.87
C PRO A 146 -24.34 5.61 9.88
N HIS A 147 -23.38 6.38 10.35
CA HIS A 147 -22.34 5.91 11.30
C HIS A 147 -21.61 4.62 10.85
N TYR A 148 -21.41 4.46 9.55
CA TYR A 148 -20.89 3.25 8.91
C TYR A 148 -19.61 2.68 9.55
N VAL A 149 -18.76 3.50 10.15
CA VAL A 149 -17.56 3.01 10.87
C VAL A 149 -17.98 2.18 12.09
N ILE A 150 -18.90 2.69 12.89
CA ILE A 150 -19.40 2.01 14.10
C ILE A 150 -20.18 0.78 13.70
N VAL A 151 -21.14 0.92 12.78
CA VAL A 151 -21.99 -0.19 12.31
C VAL A 151 -21.12 -1.32 11.73
N THR A 152 -20.11 -0.99 10.90
CA THR A 152 -19.21 -1.99 10.35
C THR A 152 -18.38 -2.65 11.45
N THR A 153 -17.91 -1.89 12.46
CA THR A 153 -17.15 -2.45 13.57
C THR A 153 -17.98 -3.46 14.37
N VAL A 154 -19.21 -3.08 14.74
CA VAL A 154 -20.11 -3.97 15.48
C VAL A 154 -20.46 -5.21 14.65
N ALA A 155 -20.79 -5.03 13.36
CA ALA A 155 -21.09 -6.15 12.47
C ALA A 155 -19.88 -7.10 12.32
N CYS A 156 -18.66 -6.58 12.18
CA CYS A 156 -17.46 -7.41 12.08
C CYS A 156 -17.13 -8.13 13.39
N LEU A 157 -17.38 -7.53 14.54
CA LEU A 157 -17.24 -8.21 15.83
C LEU A 157 -18.26 -9.36 15.93
N ALA A 158 -19.53 -9.12 15.58
CA ALA A 158 -20.55 -10.17 15.54
C ALA A 158 -20.18 -11.29 14.54
N LEU A 159 -19.77 -10.93 13.31
CA LEU A 159 -19.32 -11.91 12.33
C LEU A 159 -18.07 -12.68 12.77
N SER A 160 -17.28 -12.13 13.70
CA SER A 160 -16.10 -12.83 14.22
C SER A 160 -16.42 -14.06 15.06
N THR A 161 -17.67 -14.28 15.45
CA THR A 161 -18.12 -15.49 16.15
C THR A 161 -18.45 -16.65 15.20
N LEU A 162 -18.40 -16.41 13.88
CA LEU A 162 -18.63 -17.47 12.90
C LEU A 162 -17.36 -18.32 12.71
N PRO A 163 -17.52 -19.62 12.49
CA PRO A 163 -16.39 -20.46 12.11
C PRO A 163 -15.92 -20.11 10.68
N TYR A 164 -14.62 -20.00 10.51
CA TYR A 164 -14.00 -19.74 9.21
C TYR A 164 -13.05 -20.87 8.87
N GLU A 165 -13.28 -21.58 7.79
CA GLU A 165 -12.38 -22.59 7.27
C GLU A 165 -11.08 -21.95 6.76
N GLU A 166 -11.21 -20.82 6.06
CA GLU A 166 -10.09 -20.11 5.46
C GLU A 166 -9.65 -18.89 6.30
N GLN A 167 -8.42 -18.91 6.75
CA GLN A 167 -7.83 -17.86 7.58
C GLN A 167 -7.90 -16.45 6.96
N TRP A 168 -7.84 -16.34 5.64
CA TRP A 168 -7.88 -15.05 4.96
C TRP A 168 -9.28 -14.42 5.01
N ILE A 169 -10.35 -15.24 5.05
CA ILE A 169 -11.73 -14.75 5.20
C ILE A 169 -11.91 -14.16 6.60
N ALA A 170 -11.49 -14.88 7.65
CA ALA A 170 -11.50 -14.37 9.02
C ALA A 170 -10.80 -13.01 9.13
N ARG A 171 -9.61 -12.88 8.52
CA ARG A 171 -8.87 -11.61 8.47
C ARG A 171 -9.59 -10.54 7.68
N THR A 172 -10.22 -10.89 6.57
CA THR A 172 -10.99 -9.95 5.74
C THR A 172 -12.10 -9.31 6.56
N VAL A 173 -12.83 -10.10 7.33
CA VAL A 173 -13.86 -9.59 8.25
C VAL A 173 -13.24 -8.77 9.37
N ALA A 174 -12.24 -9.31 10.08
CA ALA A 174 -11.68 -8.69 11.26
C ALA A 174 -10.99 -7.34 10.99
N TYR A 175 -10.35 -7.15 9.83
CA TYR A 175 -9.66 -5.89 9.49
C TYR A 175 -10.52 -4.89 8.72
N LEU A 176 -11.74 -5.23 8.31
CA LEU A 176 -12.63 -4.31 7.60
C LEU A 176 -12.91 -3.02 8.38
N PRO A 177 -13.06 -3.00 9.72
CA PRO A 177 -13.22 -1.76 10.48
C PRO A 177 -12.08 -0.75 10.29
N LEU A 178 -10.83 -1.22 10.27
CA LEU A 178 -9.66 -0.36 10.02
C LEU A 178 -9.62 0.18 8.59
N PHE A 179 -10.06 -0.62 7.63
CA PHE A 179 -10.18 -0.17 6.25
C PHE A 179 -11.25 0.91 6.11
N VAL A 180 -12.43 0.72 6.71
CA VAL A 180 -13.54 1.67 6.68
C VAL A 180 -13.19 2.95 7.45
N LEU A 181 -12.41 2.85 8.54
CA LEU A 181 -11.81 4.01 9.20
C LEU A 181 -10.95 4.83 8.23
N GLY A 182 -10.10 4.16 7.43
CA GLY A 182 -9.32 4.82 6.38
C GLY A 182 -10.17 5.55 5.35
N VAL A 183 -11.29 4.96 4.93
CA VAL A 183 -12.28 5.59 4.03
C VAL A 183 -12.87 6.85 4.67
N ALA A 184 -13.26 6.78 5.96
CA ALA A 184 -13.83 7.91 6.70
C ALA A 184 -12.84 9.08 6.82
N LEU A 185 -11.59 8.79 7.09
CA LEU A 185 -10.53 9.77 7.25
C LEU A 185 -10.27 10.58 5.97
N ARG A 186 -10.52 10.01 4.80
CA ARG A 186 -10.43 10.74 3.54
C ARG A 186 -11.45 11.86 3.45
N GLY A 187 -12.71 11.59 3.85
CA GLY A 187 -13.79 12.58 3.86
C GLY A 187 -13.63 13.65 4.94
N ALA A 188 -12.96 13.31 6.03
CA ALA A 188 -12.83 14.16 7.21
C ALA A 188 -11.66 15.17 7.15
N GLY A 189 -10.98 15.32 6.02
CA GLY A 189 -9.85 16.24 5.91
C GLY A 189 -8.65 15.84 6.78
N LEU A 190 -8.29 14.57 6.76
CA LEU A 190 -7.21 13.96 7.56
C LEU A 190 -5.92 14.79 7.56
N HIS A 191 -5.52 15.32 6.41
CA HIS A 191 -4.32 16.15 6.28
C HIS A 191 -4.31 17.33 7.24
N ALA A 192 -5.41 18.09 7.31
CA ALA A 192 -5.51 19.26 8.16
C ALA A 192 -5.52 18.88 9.65
N ARG A 193 -6.25 17.81 10.00
CA ARG A 193 -6.38 17.35 11.39
C ARG A 193 -5.07 16.82 11.95
N LEU A 194 -4.41 15.92 11.23
CA LEU A 194 -3.14 15.32 11.67
C LEU A 194 -1.93 16.27 11.53
N ASN A 195 -2.12 17.47 10.95
CA ASN A 195 -1.05 18.47 10.86
C ASN A 195 -0.91 19.35 12.10
N LYS A 196 -1.87 19.31 13.01
CA LYS A 196 -1.83 20.10 14.23
C LYS A 196 -0.67 19.64 15.10
N PRO A 197 0.18 20.56 15.62
CA PRO A 197 1.29 20.22 16.50
C PRO A 197 0.84 19.41 17.73
N SER A 198 -0.31 19.75 18.30
CA SER A 198 -0.90 19.02 19.43
C SER A 198 -1.20 17.56 19.09
N VAL A 199 -1.74 17.27 17.90
CA VAL A 199 -2.01 15.88 17.47
C VAL A 199 -0.72 15.09 17.33
N ARG A 200 0.34 15.70 16.81
CA ARG A 200 1.66 15.05 16.69
C ARG A 200 2.29 14.81 18.06
N LEU A 201 2.14 15.76 19.00
CA LEU A 201 2.61 15.57 20.37
C LEU A 201 1.89 14.40 21.04
N TRP A 202 0.56 14.35 20.95
CA TRP A 202 -0.22 13.23 21.48
C TRP A 202 0.13 11.90 20.79
N ALA A 203 0.38 11.91 19.48
CA ALA A 203 0.81 10.71 18.75
C ALA A 203 2.16 10.19 19.28
N TRP A 204 3.13 11.07 19.54
CA TRP A 204 4.39 10.68 20.19
C TRP A 204 4.16 10.16 21.61
N ALA A 205 3.35 10.86 22.41
CA ALA A 205 3.03 10.43 23.76
C ALA A 205 2.39 9.03 23.80
N LEU A 206 1.43 8.76 22.90
CA LEU A 206 0.78 7.45 22.78
C LEU A 206 1.76 6.35 22.36
N ILE A 207 2.64 6.63 21.40
CA ILE A 207 3.67 5.67 20.97
C ILE A 207 4.62 5.37 22.13
N LEU A 208 5.13 6.40 22.81
CA LEU A 208 6.04 6.23 23.95
C LEU A 208 5.36 5.50 25.11
N ALA A 209 4.11 5.85 25.41
CA ALA A 209 3.32 5.16 26.45
C ALA A 209 3.12 3.67 26.11
N TRP A 210 2.84 3.36 24.85
CA TRP A 210 2.72 1.97 24.39
C TRP A 210 4.03 1.21 24.54
N PHE A 211 5.17 1.79 24.13
CA PHE A 211 6.48 1.16 24.31
C PHE A 211 6.82 1.00 25.80
N ALA A 212 6.55 2.00 26.63
CA ALA A 212 6.77 1.92 28.08
C ALA A 212 5.91 0.82 28.71
N ALA A 213 4.60 0.79 28.40
CA ALA A 213 3.69 -0.25 28.88
C ALA A 213 4.15 -1.66 28.43
N SER A 214 4.61 -1.78 27.19
CA SER A 214 5.14 -3.03 26.65
C SER A 214 6.43 -3.48 27.34
N LEU A 215 7.33 -2.55 27.68
CA LEU A 215 8.54 -2.83 28.45
C LEU A 215 8.24 -3.23 29.91
N ILE A 216 7.30 -2.53 30.55
CA ILE A 216 6.84 -2.86 31.92
C ILE A 216 6.23 -4.26 31.93
N ALA A 217 5.35 -4.57 30.99
CA ALA A 217 4.74 -5.90 30.89
C ALA A 217 5.79 -6.99 30.64
N ARG A 218 6.84 -6.70 29.85
CA ARG A 218 7.98 -7.60 29.67
C ARG A 218 8.77 -7.80 30.97
N ALA A 219 9.05 -6.71 31.68
CA ALA A 219 9.76 -6.79 32.99
C ALA A 219 8.97 -7.56 34.04
N ALA A 220 7.63 -7.51 33.97
CA ALA A 220 6.73 -8.30 34.81
C ALA A 220 6.51 -9.75 34.30
N ASP A 221 7.32 -10.23 33.36
CA ASP A 221 7.25 -11.57 32.73
C ASP A 221 5.87 -11.93 32.14
N VAL A 222 5.12 -10.93 31.66
CA VAL A 222 3.85 -11.16 30.97
C VAL A 222 4.11 -11.96 29.69
N LYS A 223 3.45 -13.10 29.56
CA LYS A 223 3.58 -13.96 28.38
C LYS A 223 2.75 -13.41 27.22
N TYR A 224 3.41 -13.01 26.16
CA TYR A 224 2.76 -12.50 24.97
C TYR A 224 2.25 -13.64 24.08
N LYS A 225 0.97 -13.55 23.72
CA LYS A 225 0.34 -14.46 22.74
C LYS A 225 0.10 -13.69 21.42
N ARG A 226 0.63 -14.17 20.31
CA ARG A 226 0.43 -13.55 19.00
C ARG A 226 -0.89 -13.90 18.31
N GLY A 227 -1.50 -15.03 18.72
CA GLY A 227 -2.74 -15.55 18.12
C GLY A 227 -3.82 -14.50 17.93
N PRO A 228 -4.25 -13.79 18.97
CA PRO A 228 -5.29 -12.77 18.89
C PRO A 228 -5.00 -11.65 17.88
N PHE A 229 -3.72 -11.25 17.73
CA PHE A 229 -3.30 -10.21 16.79
C PHE A 229 -3.29 -10.69 15.33
N LEU A 230 -3.22 -12.00 15.09
CA LEU A 230 -3.21 -12.57 13.75
C LEU A 230 -4.62 -12.61 13.12
N MET A 231 -5.67 -12.66 13.93
CA MET A 231 -7.09 -12.68 13.51
C MET A 231 -7.36 -13.74 12.43
N ARG A 232 -6.85 -14.97 12.64
CA ARG A 232 -6.86 -16.05 11.64
C ARG A 232 -8.08 -16.96 11.71
N SER A 233 -8.81 -16.90 12.80
CA SER A 233 -9.98 -17.74 13.09
C SER A 233 -11.15 -16.93 13.57
N GLY A 234 -12.33 -17.53 13.60
CA GLY A 234 -13.44 -17.08 14.40
C GLY A 234 -13.09 -17.12 15.89
N LEU A 235 -14.02 -16.66 16.71
CA LEU A 235 -14.02 -16.80 18.16
C LEU A 235 -14.85 -18.03 18.49
N ASP A 236 -14.37 -18.90 19.35
CA ASP A 236 -14.96 -20.20 19.67
C ASP A 236 -15.33 -20.33 21.15
N GLY A 237 -15.09 -19.29 21.94
CA GLY A 237 -15.52 -19.22 23.34
C GLY A 237 -17.05 -19.22 23.48
N GLU A 238 -17.55 -19.71 24.60
CA GLU A 238 -18.97 -19.73 24.93
C GLU A 238 -19.27 -18.85 26.15
N GLY A 239 -20.50 -18.35 26.22
CA GLY A 239 -20.95 -17.57 27.37
C GLY A 239 -20.05 -16.38 27.70
N TRP A 240 -19.48 -16.34 28.92
CA TRP A 240 -18.60 -15.26 29.36
C TRP A 240 -17.25 -15.24 28.63
N GLU A 241 -16.73 -16.37 28.25
CA GLU A 241 -15.48 -16.47 27.49
C GLU A 241 -15.59 -15.75 26.14
N LEU A 242 -16.70 -15.95 25.42
CA LEU A 242 -16.96 -15.23 24.18
C LEU A 242 -16.98 -13.71 24.38
N VAL A 243 -17.58 -13.23 25.48
CA VAL A 243 -17.59 -11.78 25.80
C VAL A 243 -16.16 -11.26 25.98
N VAL A 244 -15.30 -11.99 26.68
CA VAL A 244 -13.88 -11.65 26.90
C VAL A 244 -13.12 -11.63 25.56
N GLU A 245 -13.34 -12.62 24.70
CA GLU A 245 -12.69 -12.70 23.38
C GLU A 245 -13.15 -11.56 22.44
N LEU A 246 -14.43 -11.22 22.45
CA LEU A 246 -14.97 -10.07 21.70
C LEU A 246 -14.38 -8.75 22.20
N ALA A 247 -14.31 -8.57 23.53
CA ALA A 247 -13.70 -7.40 24.14
C ALA A 247 -12.20 -7.31 23.78
N GLN A 248 -11.46 -8.41 23.82
CA GLN A 248 -10.06 -8.49 23.43
C GLN A 248 -9.88 -8.14 21.96
N ARG A 249 -10.73 -8.66 21.06
CA ARG A 249 -10.68 -8.35 19.61
C ARG A 249 -10.96 -6.87 19.36
N ALA A 250 -11.97 -6.30 20.02
CA ALA A 250 -12.28 -4.88 19.94
C ALA A 250 -11.12 -4.01 20.46
N ALA A 251 -10.51 -4.39 21.58
CA ALA A 251 -9.34 -3.70 22.15
C ALA A 251 -8.14 -3.74 21.18
N ILE A 252 -7.84 -4.88 20.56
CA ILE A 252 -6.77 -5.02 19.59
C ILE A 252 -7.03 -4.15 18.34
N LEU A 253 -8.27 -4.11 17.84
CA LEU A 253 -8.64 -3.23 16.72
C LEU A 253 -8.49 -1.76 17.09
N GLY A 254 -8.97 -1.37 18.29
CA GLY A 254 -8.81 -0.02 18.83
C GLY A 254 -7.34 0.37 18.98
N LEU A 255 -6.52 -0.52 19.54
CA LEU A 255 -5.07 -0.34 19.64
C LEU A 255 -4.43 -0.16 18.26
N GLY A 256 -4.80 -1.02 17.30
CA GLY A 256 -4.33 -0.92 15.92
C GLY A 256 -4.70 0.41 15.25
N ALA A 257 -5.92 0.91 15.50
CA ALA A 257 -6.35 2.22 15.03
C ALA A 257 -5.52 3.36 15.65
N VAL A 258 -5.35 3.35 16.99
CA VAL A 258 -4.61 4.39 17.73
C VAL A 258 -3.14 4.41 17.31
N LEU A 259 -2.45 3.28 17.33
CA LEU A 259 -1.04 3.19 16.97
C LEU A 259 -0.82 3.48 15.48
N GLY A 260 -1.70 2.96 14.63
CA GLY A 260 -1.65 3.21 13.19
C GLY A 260 -1.82 4.69 12.85
N LEU A 261 -2.79 5.36 13.44
CA LEU A 261 -3.01 6.80 13.25
C LEU A 261 -1.87 7.63 13.86
N SER A 262 -1.31 7.21 14.98
CA SER A 262 -0.16 7.85 15.61
C SER A 262 1.07 7.77 14.70
N LEU A 263 1.37 6.62 14.11
CA LEU A 263 2.45 6.50 13.13
C LEU A 263 2.20 7.41 11.91
N ILE A 264 0.99 7.40 11.35
CA ILE A 264 0.62 8.26 10.22
C ILE A 264 0.84 9.75 10.57
N ALA A 265 0.53 10.18 11.81
CA ALA A 265 0.68 11.55 12.25
C ALA A 265 2.13 12.01 12.38
N ILE A 266 3.03 11.12 12.87
CA ILE A 266 4.44 11.50 13.12
C ILE A 266 5.35 11.40 11.89
N VAL A 267 4.99 10.56 10.90
CA VAL A 267 5.80 10.39 9.68
C VAL A 267 5.96 11.73 8.94
N PRO A 268 7.18 12.09 8.51
CA PRO A 268 7.45 13.35 7.83
C PRO A 268 6.61 13.56 6.57
N ARG A 269 6.06 14.76 6.45
CA ARG A 269 5.22 15.16 5.29
C ARG A 269 6.02 15.75 4.15
N LYS A 270 7.24 16.18 4.45
CA LYS A 270 8.16 16.69 3.45
C LYS A 270 8.54 15.59 2.48
N ARG A 271 8.70 15.96 1.22
CA ARG A 271 9.32 15.07 0.24
C ARG A 271 10.79 14.88 0.62
N ILE A 272 11.11 13.69 1.07
CA ILE A 272 12.49 13.25 1.29
C ILE A 272 12.88 12.51 0.01
N PRO A 273 13.77 13.04 -0.86
CA PRO A 273 13.90 12.59 -2.25
C PRO A 273 14.02 11.07 -2.40
N VAL A 274 14.98 10.46 -1.72
CA VAL A 274 15.19 9.00 -1.80
C VAL A 274 14.06 8.26 -1.09
N PHE A 275 13.73 8.63 0.13
CA PHE A 275 12.75 7.95 0.98
C PHE A 275 11.34 7.95 0.35
N SER A 276 10.87 9.13 -0.10
CA SER A 276 9.56 9.23 -0.77
C SER A 276 9.54 8.50 -2.12
N ALA A 277 10.67 8.46 -2.84
CA ALA A 277 10.78 7.72 -4.08
C ALA A 277 10.70 6.20 -3.84
N LEU A 278 11.29 5.69 -2.77
CA LEU A 278 11.20 4.29 -2.34
C LEU A 278 9.79 3.94 -1.88
N GLY A 279 9.10 4.87 -1.17
CA GLY A 279 7.71 4.70 -0.76
C GLY A 279 6.75 4.50 -1.91
N ALA A 280 7.06 5.09 -3.07
CA ALA A 280 6.33 4.82 -4.30
C ALA A 280 6.44 3.34 -4.76
N GLY A 281 7.43 2.60 -4.28
CA GLY A 281 7.65 1.17 -4.52
C GLY A 281 7.08 0.25 -3.43
N SER A 282 6.39 0.77 -2.43
CA SER A 282 5.86 -0.03 -1.30
C SER A 282 5.01 -1.22 -1.74
N PHE A 283 4.30 -1.11 -2.85
CA PHE A 283 3.52 -2.21 -3.42
C PHE A 283 4.41 -3.32 -3.99
N THR A 284 5.54 -2.96 -4.62
CA THR A 284 6.54 -3.94 -5.07
C THR A 284 7.18 -4.65 -3.87
N ILE A 285 7.54 -3.90 -2.81
CA ILE A 285 8.04 -4.48 -1.55
C ILE A 285 7.04 -5.51 -1.04
N TYR A 286 5.75 -5.11 -0.92
CA TYR A 286 4.69 -5.97 -0.41
C TYR A 286 4.52 -7.26 -1.22
N LEU A 287 4.62 -7.21 -2.54
CA LEU A 287 4.38 -8.38 -3.40
C LEU A 287 5.58 -9.33 -3.48
N VAL A 288 6.80 -8.79 -3.43
CA VAL A 288 8.02 -9.60 -3.71
C VAL A 288 8.65 -10.17 -2.45
N HIS A 289 8.63 -9.43 -1.31
CA HIS A 289 9.28 -9.91 -0.09
C HIS A 289 8.78 -11.28 0.41
N PRO A 290 7.47 -11.68 0.27
CA PRO A 290 7.03 -12.99 0.73
C PRO A 290 7.60 -14.12 -0.10
N LEU A 291 7.86 -13.88 -1.40
CA LEU A 291 8.47 -14.88 -2.28
C LEU A 291 9.91 -15.15 -1.85
N ILE A 292 10.68 -14.08 -1.57
CA ILE A 292 12.07 -14.19 -1.09
C ILE A 292 12.09 -14.88 0.28
N TYR A 293 11.22 -14.47 1.20
CA TYR A 293 11.10 -15.12 2.51
C TYR A 293 10.83 -16.64 2.37
N LYS A 294 9.88 -17.01 1.50
CA LYS A 294 9.56 -18.41 1.23
C LYS A 294 10.76 -19.17 0.67
N GLN A 295 11.50 -18.57 -0.24
CA GLN A 295 12.68 -19.19 -0.82
C GLN A 295 13.77 -19.46 0.24
N LEU A 296 14.01 -18.50 1.14
CA LEU A 296 14.97 -18.70 2.23
C LEU A 296 14.56 -19.82 3.18
N ASN A 297 13.22 -19.99 3.41
CA ASN A 297 12.73 -21.13 4.19
C ASN A 297 12.91 -22.46 3.45
N TYR A 298 12.72 -22.51 2.13
CA TYR A 298 12.97 -23.74 1.35
C TYR A 298 14.44 -24.11 1.31
N TRP A 299 15.35 -23.14 1.41
CA TRP A 299 16.78 -23.36 1.47
C TRP A 299 17.30 -23.57 2.91
N GLU A 300 16.42 -23.68 3.89
CA GLU A 300 16.74 -23.94 5.30
C GLU A 300 17.71 -22.92 5.93
N ILE A 301 17.82 -21.72 5.32
CA ILE A 301 18.76 -20.66 5.75
C ILE A 301 18.59 -20.28 7.22
N TYR A 302 17.38 -20.39 7.75
CA TYR A 302 17.09 -20.04 9.15
C TYR A 302 17.62 -21.09 10.13
N ASP A 303 17.60 -22.34 9.73
CA ASP A 303 18.01 -23.48 10.56
C ASP A 303 19.53 -23.69 10.46
N ASP A 304 20.14 -23.42 9.29
CA ASP A 304 21.54 -23.67 9.03
C ASP A 304 22.50 -22.50 9.41
N TYR A 305 22.01 -21.25 9.32
CA TYR A 305 22.92 -20.08 9.35
C TYR A 305 22.53 -18.99 10.34
N ILE A 306 21.39 -19.11 11.06
CA ILE A 306 20.92 -18.00 11.91
C ILE A 306 20.70 -18.48 13.35
N ASP A 307 21.81 -18.70 14.07
CA ASP A 307 21.78 -19.20 15.43
C ASP A 307 21.95 -18.10 16.46
N SER A 308 22.89 -17.17 16.23
CA SER A 308 23.28 -16.17 17.20
C SER A 308 22.35 -14.94 17.21
N ARG A 309 22.43 -14.14 18.27
CA ARG A 309 21.75 -12.83 18.34
C ARG A 309 22.25 -11.88 17.26
N PHE A 310 23.53 -11.97 16.91
CA PHE A 310 24.14 -11.13 15.88
C PHE A 310 23.61 -11.48 14.48
N ASP A 311 23.45 -12.77 14.16
CA ASP A 311 22.89 -13.20 12.87
C ASP A 311 21.45 -12.73 12.69
N ARG A 312 20.66 -12.80 13.76
CA ARG A 312 19.26 -12.31 13.78
C ARG A 312 19.19 -10.79 13.58
N LEU A 313 20.09 -10.05 14.23
CA LEU A 313 20.17 -8.60 14.05
C LEU A 313 20.65 -8.25 12.65
N PHE A 314 21.67 -8.96 12.15
CA PHE A 314 22.14 -8.81 10.77
C PHE A 314 21.02 -9.09 9.76
N LEU A 315 20.21 -10.14 9.96
CA LEU A 315 19.06 -10.42 9.13
C LEU A 315 18.06 -9.26 9.12
N VAL A 316 17.77 -8.64 10.25
CA VAL A 316 16.89 -7.47 10.30
C VAL A 316 17.42 -6.34 9.43
N PHE A 317 18.72 -6.01 9.52
CA PHE A 317 19.34 -4.99 8.67
C PHE A 317 19.34 -5.39 7.18
N ALA A 318 19.62 -6.65 6.88
CA ALA A 318 19.57 -7.18 5.52
C ALA A 318 18.16 -7.08 4.93
N VAL A 319 17.12 -7.36 5.71
CA VAL A 319 15.72 -7.25 5.29
C VAL A 319 15.31 -5.79 5.08
N VAL A 320 15.78 -4.87 5.92
CA VAL A 320 15.57 -3.43 5.69
C VAL A 320 16.24 -3.01 4.37
N ALA A 321 17.50 -3.38 4.15
CA ALA A 321 18.21 -3.11 2.91
C ALA A 321 17.50 -3.73 1.68
N LEU A 322 17.03 -4.98 1.80
CA LEU A 322 16.23 -5.65 0.79
C LEU A 322 14.94 -4.88 0.47
N ALA A 323 14.19 -4.45 1.49
CA ALA A 323 12.96 -3.69 1.30
C ALA A 323 13.24 -2.36 0.57
N LEU A 324 14.33 -1.65 0.94
CA LEU A 324 14.75 -0.44 0.24
C LEU A 324 15.13 -0.73 -1.22
N ALA A 325 15.87 -1.80 -1.47
CA ALA A 325 16.23 -2.25 -2.83
C ALA A 325 14.98 -2.56 -3.66
N LEU A 326 14.02 -3.33 -3.12
CA LEU A 326 12.75 -3.66 -3.78
C LEU A 326 11.90 -2.41 -4.07
N GLY A 327 11.95 -1.39 -3.21
CA GLY A 327 11.27 -0.11 -3.41
C GLY A 327 11.92 0.78 -4.47
N SER A 328 13.14 0.47 -4.92
CA SER A 328 13.95 1.29 -5.83
C SER A 328 13.34 1.43 -7.24
N ALA A 329 13.70 2.49 -7.94
CA ALA A 329 13.20 2.75 -9.28
C ALA A 329 13.56 1.66 -10.31
N PRO A 330 14.78 1.08 -10.34
CA PRO A 330 15.12 -0.02 -11.24
C PRO A 330 14.23 -1.24 -11.03
N VAL A 331 14.07 -1.69 -9.77
CA VAL A 331 13.26 -2.89 -9.46
C VAL A 331 11.79 -2.65 -9.79
N ARG A 332 11.25 -1.46 -9.47
CA ARG A 332 9.87 -1.10 -9.89
C ARG A 332 9.69 -1.12 -11.39
N LYS A 333 10.68 -0.64 -12.14
CA LYS A 333 10.62 -0.65 -13.61
C LYS A 333 10.63 -2.08 -14.14
N ALA A 334 11.50 -2.92 -13.61
CA ALA A 334 11.61 -4.33 -13.99
C ALA A 334 10.35 -5.14 -13.66
N THR A 335 9.73 -4.90 -12.49
CA THR A 335 8.52 -5.63 -12.04
C THR A 335 7.20 -4.98 -12.48
N ARG A 336 7.23 -3.87 -13.21
CA ARG A 336 6.04 -3.08 -13.56
C ARG A 336 4.99 -3.87 -14.33
N TRP A 337 5.41 -4.77 -15.19
CA TRP A 337 4.53 -5.62 -15.98
C TRP A 337 3.74 -6.63 -15.12
N LEU A 338 4.29 -7.05 -13.98
CA LEU A 338 3.62 -7.89 -12.98
C LEU A 338 2.74 -7.08 -12.02
N THR A 339 3.26 -5.95 -11.54
CA THR A 339 2.62 -5.14 -10.48
C THR A 339 1.60 -4.14 -11.02
N THR A 340 1.60 -3.87 -12.33
CA THR A 340 0.67 -2.94 -13.00
C THR A 340 0.22 -3.53 -14.34
N PRO A 341 -0.60 -4.60 -14.33
CA PRO A 341 -1.02 -5.32 -15.55
C PRO A 341 -1.69 -4.45 -16.59
N LYS A 342 -2.27 -3.32 -16.17
CA LYS A 342 -2.85 -2.32 -17.10
C LYS A 342 -1.88 -1.95 -18.21
N THR A 343 -0.60 -1.75 -17.90
CA THR A 343 0.40 -1.37 -18.90
C THR A 343 0.62 -2.44 -19.95
N LEU A 344 0.55 -3.71 -19.53
CA LEU A 344 0.65 -4.86 -20.44
C LEU A 344 -0.62 -5.00 -21.30
N ILE A 345 -1.79 -4.93 -20.66
CA ILE A 345 -3.10 -5.01 -21.34
C ILE A 345 -3.23 -3.90 -22.39
N ASP A 346 -2.90 -2.66 -22.03
CA ASP A 346 -2.95 -1.53 -22.96
C ASP A 346 -1.99 -1.75 -24.16
N ALA A 347 -0.77 -2.25 -23.92
CA ALA A 347 0.20 -2.54 -24.96
C ALA A 347 -0.27 -3.67 -25.90
N VAL A 348 -0.80 -4.75 -25.35
CA VAL A 348 -1.36 -5.88 -26.11
C VAL A 348 -2.57 -5.43 -26.93
N THR A 349 -3.48 -4.68 -26.31
CA THR A 349 -4.69 -4.17 -27.00
C THR A 349 -4.32 -3.25 -28.17
N LEU A 350 -3.33 -2.37 -27.99
CA LEU A 350 -2.83 -1.52 -29.07
C LEU A 350 -2.23 -2.34 -30.22
N ARG A 351 -1.44 -3.39 -29.91
CA ARG A 351 -0.89 -4.29 -30.93
C ARG A 351 -1.97 -5.04 -31.69
N PHE A 352 -3.00 -5.56 -31.00
CA PHE A 352 -4.13 -6.22 -31.67
C PHE A 352 -4.93 -5.26 -32.55
N ARG A 353 -5.15 -4.02 -32.12
CA ARG A 353 -5.82 -3.01 -32.93
C ARG A 353 -5.00 -2.67 -34.18
N ALA A 354 -3.68 -2.50 -34.04
CA ALA A 354 -2.79 -2.26 -35.18
C ALA A 354 -2.79 -3.44 -36.16
N MET A 355 -2.71 -4.68 -35.69
CA MET A 355 -2.78 -5.88 -36.54
C MET A 355 -4.12 -6.02 -37.26
N ARG A 356 -5.25 -5.69 -36.61
CA ARG A 356 -6.56 -5.68 -37.25
C ARG A 356 -6.66 -4.59 -38.32
N ALA A 357 -6.12 -3.40 -38.07
CA ALA A 357 -6.09 -2.30 -39.06
C ALA A 357 -5.28 -2.67 -40.30
N VAL A 358 -4.18 -3.41 -40.11
CA VAL A 358 -3.38 -3.93 -41.23
C VAL A 358 -4.13 -5.05 -42.03
N LYS A 359 -4.86 -5.95 -41.29
CA LYS A 359 -5.64 -7.04 -41.93
C LYS A 359 -6.90 -6.55 -42.67
N SER A 360 -7.51 -5.43 -42.25
CA SER A 360 -8.72 -4.90 -42.88
C SER A 360 -8.46 -4.09 -44.16
N GLY A 361 -7.24 -4.16 -44.70
CA GLY A 361 -6.89 -3.65 -46.04
C GLY A 361 -7.33 -2.20 -46.26
N GLY A 362 -6.50 -1.26 -45.89
CA GLY A 362 -6.35 -0.01 -46.63
C GLY A 362 -7.56 0.86 -46.96
N GLN A 363 -8.58 0.95 -46.10
CA GLN A 363 -9.45 2.13 -46.12
C GLN A 363 -8.87 3.14 -45.13
N THR A 364 -8.20 4.13 -45.71
CA THR A 364 -7.60 5.25 -44.99
C THR A 364 -8.69 6.07 -44.30
N VAL A 365 -9.03 5.71 -43.08
CA VAL A 365 -9.59 6.68 -42.15
C VAL A 365 -8.40 7.50 -41.67
N SER A 366 -8.32 8.73 -42.13
CA SER A 366 -7.36 9.73 -41.66
C SER A 366 -7.47 9.89 -40.14
N ALA A 367 -6.79 9.05 -39.40
CA ALA A 367 -6.61 9.22 -37.96
C ALA A 367 -5.51 10.27 -37.78
N ARG A 368 -5.90 11.50 -37.47
CA ARG A 368 -4.97 12.51 -36.96
C ARG A 368 -4.12 11.87 -35.84
N PRO A 369 -2.79 11.93 -35.94
CA PRO A 369 -1.94 11.42 -34.89
C PRO A 369 -2.14 12.28 -33.64
N VAL A 370 -2.73 11.71 -32.59
CA VAL A 370 -2.64 12.26 -31.24
C VAL A 370 -1.21 12.05 -30.78
N VAL A 371 -0.36 13.01 -31.10
CA VAL A 371 1.01 13.07 -30.57
C VAL A 371 0.91 13.27 -29.05
N ARG A 372 0.96 12.19 -28.34
CA ARG A 372 1.21 12.19 -26.89
C ARG A 372 2.68 12.62 -26.72
N LYS A 373 2.92 13.91 -26.47
CA LYS A 373 4.21 14.40 -25.97
C LYS A 373 4.53 13.65 -24.66
N THR A 374 5.31 12.60 -24.79
CA THR A 374 6.02 12.00 -23.67
C THR A 374 7.07 12.98 -23.21
N ALA A 375 7.08 13.28 -21.92
CA ALA A 375 8.02 14.15 -21.24
C ALA A 375 9.47 13.63 -21.39
N ASN A 376 10.16 14.05 -22.43
CA ASN A 376 11.60 13.91 -22.63
C ASN A 376 12.19 15.13 -23.37
N ALA A 377 11.61 16.30 -23.19
CA ALA A 377 12.11 17.55 -23.76
C ALA A 377 12.64 18.51 -22.67
N THR A 378 13.32 18.01 -21.63
CA THR A 378 13.92 18.87 -20.60
C THR A 378 15.43 18.62 -20.45
N LEU A 379 16.09 18.13 -21.49
CA LEU A 379 17.55 17.95 -21.48
C LEU A 379 18.29 18.57 -22.70
N LEU A 380 17.60 19.30 -23.56
CA LEU A 380 18.25 19.95 -24.71
C LEU A 380 18.11 21.49 -24.76
N SER A 381 17.45 22.13 -23.77
CA SER A 381 17.39 23.60 -23.71
C SER A 381 18.36 24.26 -22.71
N ALA A 382 19.27 23.49 -22.09
CA ALA A 382 20.25 24.00 -21.12
C ALA A 382 21.64 24.25 -21.73
N VAL A 383 21.84 24.07 -23.03
CA VAL A 383 23.17 24.24 -23.66
C VAL A 383 23.22 25.44 -24.62
N GLU A 384 22.11 26.07 -25.00
CA GLU A 384 22.12 27.18 -25.98
C GLU A 384 21.87 28.59 -25.44
N THR A 385 21.86 28.81 -24.12
CA THR A 385 21.68 30.17 -23.53
C THR A 385 22.92 30.68 -22.80
N SER A 386 24.13 30.26 -23.19
CA SER A 386 25.40 30.79 -22.62
C SER A 386 26.26 31.54 -23.61
N ALA A 387 25.70 32.00 -24.69
CA ALA A 387 26.48 32.87 -25.63
C ALA A 387 25.52 33.89 -26.22
N THR A 388 25.46 35.06 -25.66
CA THR A 388 25.19 36.41 -26.17
C THR A 388 24.40 37.24 -25.18
N SER A 389 25.03 38.12 -24.46
CA SER A 389 24.94 39.57 -24.55
C SER A 389 25.57 40.24 -23.34
N ARG A 390 26.82 40.60 -23.55
CA ARG A 390 27.35 41.80 -22.87
C ARG A 390 26.74 43.00 -23.59
N ARG A 391 26.00 43.85 -22.89
CA ARG A 391 25.76 45.25 -23.21
C ARG A 391 25.71 46.06 -21.93
N PRO A 392 26.34 47.30 -21.94
CA PRO A 392 26.66 48.06 -20.74
C PRO A 392 25.48 48.93 -20.24
N GLU A 393 25.50 49.18 -18.95
CA GLU A 393 24.63 50.14 -18.26
C GLU A 393 24.86 51.57 -18.76
N PRO A 394 23.79 52.42 -18.84
CA PRO A 394 23.96 53.88 -18.84
C PRO A 394 23.84 54.42 -17.40
N LYS A 395 24.86 55.22 -17.05
CA LYS A 395 24.91 56.11 -15.92
C LYS A 395 23.62 57.00 -15.85
N ARG A 396 23.05 57.13 -14.66
CA ARG A 396 22.22 58.27 -14.32
C ARG A 396 22.91 59.07 -13.23
N GLU A 397 23.32 60.30 -13.64
CA GLU A 397 23.65 61.43 -12.76
C GLU A 397 22.39 61.94 -12.03
N GLY A 398 22.57 62.32 -10.83
CA GLY A 398 22.26 63.43 -10.01
C GLY A 398 20.88 64.09 -10.07
N ALA A 399 20.35 64.35 -8.92
CA ALA A 399 20.07 65.69 -8.38
C ALA A 399 19.10 65.56 -7.16
N ASP A 400 19.59 66.06 -6.07
CA ASP A 400 19.02 66.98 -5.10
C ASP A 400 17.54 66.79 -4.66
N ALA A 401 17.32 66.45 -3.45
CA ALA A 401 16.81 67.27 -2.32
C ALA A 401 16.55 66.36 -1.10
#